data_d9a9e573674ce0f0dffa141ebfe1b002
#
_entry.id   d9a9e573674ce0f0dffa141ebfe1b002
#
_cell.length_a   1.000
_cell.length_b   1.000
_cell.length_c   1.000
_cell.angle_alpha   90.00
_cell.angle_beta   90.00
_cell.angle_gamma   90.00
#
_symmetry.space_group_name_H-M   'P 1'
#
loop_
_entity.id
_entity.type
_entity.pdbx_description
1 polymer ?
#
loop_
_entity_poly.entity_id
_entity_poly.type
_entity_poly.pdbx_seq_one_letter_code
_entity_poly.pdbx_strand_id
1 'polypeptide(L)'
;MSLHSAIMKLEPIVEVYDNDIGVKLTYNGHNYYGFAYCHKEDKDFFSEKVGATIAHYRAMIKIYDDEIRRAEVAARVLWSAYKDVIYNSQNDGIPVDPTSAFITRVFKARDLVDRYKAQRASLRTQLREYLKNHEKCLESIRAQRKTENEDKNV
;
A
#
# COMPACT_ATOMS: atom_id res chain seq x y z
N MET A 1 -3.24 16.39 9.01
CA MET A 1 -3.25 14.90 9.14
C MET A 1 -2.36 14.30 8.07
N SER A 2 -1.52 13.35 8.39
CA SER A 2 -0.70 12.67 7.39
C SER A 2 -1.55 11.72 6.55
N LEU A 3 -1.11 11.40 5.32
CA LEU A 3 -1.77 10.40 4.47
C LEU A 3 -1.95 9.07 5.20
N HIS A 4 -0.89 8.61 5.87
CA HIS A 4 -0.94 7.36 6.64
C HIS A 4 -2.03 7.39 7.72
N SER A 5 -2.10 8.47 8.50
CA SER A 5 -3.14 8.63 9.53
C SER A 5 -4.55 8.69 8.93
N ALA A 6 -4.70 9.30 7.74
CA ALA A 6 -5.98 9.34 7.06
C ALA A 6 -6.42 7.95 6.58
N ILE A 7 -5.51 7.20 5.96
CA ILE A 7 -5.79 5.83 5.47
C ILE A 7 -6.14 4.88 6.62
N MET A 8 -5.41 4.97 7.75
CA MET A 8 -5.66 4.10 8.91
C MET A 8 -7.00 4.34 9.61
N LYS A 9 -7.65 5.47 9.34
CA LYS A 9 -8.98 5.81 9.88
C LYS A 9 -10.13 5.45 8.95
N LEU A 10 -9.85 4.93 7.75
CA LEU A 10 -10.89 4.54 6.81
C LEU A 10 -11.60 3.28 7.32
N GLU A 11 -12.92 3.33 7.30
CA GLU A 11 -13.74 2.17 7.65
C GLU A 11 -13.87 1.23 6.44
N PRO A 12 -13.41 -0.03 6.56
CA PRO A 12 -13.50 -0.99 5.49
C PRO A 12 -14.92 -1.54 5.37
N ILE A 13 -15.42 -1.62 4.13
CA ILE A 13 -16.61 -2.41 3.82
C ILE A 13 -16.11 -3.77 3.33
N VAL A 14 -16.49 -4.82 4.06
CA VAL A 14 -16.07 -6.20 3.77
C VAL A 14 -17.22 -6.93 3.06
N GLU A 15 -16.92 -7.56 1.94
CA GLU A 15 -17.82 -8.40 1.18
C GLU A 15 -17.25 -9.81 1.06
N VAL A 16 -18.05 -10.81 1.38
CA VAL A 16 -17.63 -12.22 1.35
C VAL A 16 -18.33 -12.90 0.18
N TYR A 17 -17.55 -13.56 -0.69
CA TYR A 17 -18.01 -14.31 -1.86
C TYR A 17 -17.46 -15.73 -1.78
N ASP A 18 -18.29 -16.73 -1.47
CA ASP A 18 -17.86 -18.12 -1.31
C ASP A 18 -16.52 -18.31 -0.58
N ASN A 19 -15.39 -18.26 -1.33
CA ASN A 19 -14.04 -18.39 -0.81
C ASN A 19 -13.18 -17.13 -0.99
N ASP A 20 -13.78 -16.05 -1.46
CA ASP A 20 -13.12 -14.80 -1.75
C ASP A 20 -13.63 -13.71 -0.84
N ILE A 21 -12.74 -12.83 -0.41
CA ILE A 21 -13.10 -11.65 0.37
C ILE A 21 -12.65 -10.41 -0.36
N GLY A 22 -13.58 -9.48 -0.55
CA GLY A 22 -13.33 -8.13 -1.02
C GLY A 22 -13.37 -7.13 0.13
N VAL A 23 -12.48 -6.17 0.14
CA VAL A 23 -12.53 -5.00 1.01
C VAL A 23 -12.55 -3.76 0.15
N LYS A 24 -13.53 -2.90 0.38
CA LYS A 24 -13.64 -1.58 -0.21
C LYS A 24 -13.26 -0.52 0.81
N LEU A 25 -12.34 0.37 0.43
CA LEU A 25 -12.03 1.61 1.13
C LEU A 25 -12.42 2.79 0.25
N THR A 26 -13.01 3.81 0.84
CA THR A 26 -13.33 5.06 0.12
C THR A 26 -12.41 6.16 0.63
N TYR A 27 -11.62 6.75 -0.27
CA TYR A 27 -10.70 7.83 0.03
C TYR A 27 -10.81 8.94 -1.02
N ASN A 28 -11.01 10.18 -0.58
CA ASN A 28 -11.19 11.34 -1.47
C ASN A 28 -12.23 11.14 -2.58
N GLY A 29 -13.35 10.46 -2.27
CA GLY A 29 -14.44 10.18 -3.23
C GLY A 29 -14.16 9.03 -4.20
N HIS A 30 -13.02 8.36 -4.11
CA HIS A 30 -12.68 7.20 -4.91
C HIS A 30 -12.74 5.91 -4.10
N ASN A 31 -13.19 4.83 -4.73
CA ASN A 31 -13.27 3.51 -4.14
C ASN A 31 -12.06 2.66 -4.52
N TYR A 32 -11.43 2.04 -3.53
CA TYR A 32 -10.28 1.17 -3.68
C TYR A 32 -10.62 -0.22 -3.18
N TYR A 33 -10.44 -1.22 -4.03
CA TYR A 33 -10.79 -2.60 -3.73
C TYR A 33 -9.54 -3.46 -3.56
N GLY A 34 -9.47 -4.17 -2.46
CA GLY A 34 -8.53 -5.26 -2.25
C GLY A 34 -9.27 -6.58 -2.22
N PHE A 35 -8.65 -7.66 -2.68
CA PHE A 35 -9.23 -9.01 -2.70
C PHE A 35 -8.25 -10.00 -2.09
N ALA A 36 -8.80 -10.98 -1.40
CA ALA A 36 -8.10 -12.16 -0.92
C ALA A 36 -8.83 -13.41 -1.40
N TYR A 37 -8.07 -14.34 -1.97
CA TYR A 37 -8.58 -15.59 -2.53
C TYR A 37 -8.09 -16.75 -1.68
N CYS A 38 -9.00 -17.68 -1.34
CA CYS A 38 -8.65 -18.92 -0.68
C CYS A 38 -8.43 -20.02 -1.72
N HIS A 39 -7.32 -20.75 -1.60
CA HIS A 39 -7.10 -21.94 -2.42
C HIS A 39 -8.15 -23.01 -2.13
N LYS A 40 -8.61 -23.74 -3.15
CA LYS A 40 -9.63 -24.80 -3.00
C LYS A 40 -9.23 -25.86 -1.99
N GLU A 41 -7.92 -26.16 -1.92
CA GLU A 41 -7.36 -27.13 -0.98
C GLU A 41 -7.39 -26.65 0.49
N ASP A 42 -7.45 -25.34 0.71
CA ASP A 42 -7.47 -24.70 2.01
C ASP A 42 -8.87 -24.24 2.43
N LYS A 43 -9.91 -24.64 1.69
CA LYS A 43 -11.30 -24.21 1.92
C LYS A 43 -11.77 -24.46 3.36
N ASP A 44 -11.34 -25.58 3.96
CA ASP A 44 -11.69 -25.97 5.33
C ASP A 44 -11.01 -25.08 6.40
N PHE A 45 -9.96 -24.33 6.00
CA PHE A 45 -9.20 -23.42 6.85
C PHE A 45 -9.44 -21.96 6.52
N PHE A 46 -10.42 -21.70 5.67
CA PHE A 46 -10.78 -20.34 5.30
C PHE A 46 -11.19 -19.54 6.52
N SER A 47 -10.51 -18.42 6.73
CA SER A 47 -10.81 -17.48 7.78
C SER A 47 -11.19 -16.13 7.17
N GLU A 48 -12.44 -15.71 7.36
CA GLU A 48 -12.89 -14.39 6.92
C GLU A 48 -12.03 -13.27 7.49
N LYS A 49 -11.61 -13.40 8.74
CA LYS A 49 -10.73 -12.42 9.39
C LYS A 49 -9.37 -12.31 8.69
N VAL A 50 -8.76 -13.44 8.34
CA VAL A 50 -7.48 -13.47 7.62
C VAL A 50 -7.64 -12.89 6.22
N GLY A 51 -8.66 -13.34 5.50
CA GLY A 51 -8.96 -12.83 4.15
C GLY A 51 -9.25 -11.32 4.16
N ALA A 52 -10.06 -10.83 5.09
CA ALA A 52 -10.35 -9.40 5.23
C ALA A 52 -9.08 -8.59 5.54
N THR A 53 -8.19 -9.10 6.39
CA THR A 53 -6.90 -8.44 6.70
C THR A 53 -6.03 -8.32 5.45
N ILE A 54 -5.87 -9.39 4.68
CA ILE A 54 -5.11 -9.39 3.42
C ILE A 54 -5.71 -8.43 2.40
N ALA A 55 -7.03 -8.49 2.21
CA ALA A 55 -7.75 -7.63 1.29
C ALA A 55 -7.64 -6.14 1.70
N HIS A 56 -7.69 -5.86 3.00
CA HIS A 56 -7.53 -4.51 3.55
C HIS A 56 -6.14 -3.94 3.23
N TYR A 57 -5.05 -4.69 3.49
CA TYR A 57 -3.70 -4.26 3.09
C TYR A 57 -3.61 -3.96 1.59
N ARG A 58 -4.20 -4.80 0.75
CA ARG A 58 -4.20 -4.62 -0.70
C ARG A 58 -4.96 -3.37 -1.13
N ALA A 59 -6.08 -3.07 -0.49
CA ALA A 59 -6.83 -1.83 -0.73
C ALA A 59 -6.05 -0.58 -0.31
N MET A 60 -5.41 -0.59 0.87
CA MET A 60 -4.56 0.51 1.34
C MET A 60 -3.38 0.77 0.40
N ILE A 61 -2.72 -0.28 -0.08
CA ILE A 61 -1.59 -0.16 -1.02
C ILE A 61 -2.05 0.53 -2.31
N LYS A 62 -3.24 0.24 -2.82
CA LYS A 62 -3.79 0.91 -4.02
C LYS A 62 -4.02 2.41 -3.80
N ILE A 63 -4.43 2.83 -2.59
CA ILE A 63 -4.53 4.25 -2.26
C ILE A 63 -3.15 4.91 -2.37
N TYR A 64 -2.11 4.27 -1.79
CA TYR A 64 -0.75 4.79 -1.92
C TYR A 64 -0.26 4.82 -3.37
N ASP A 65 -0.59 3.82 -4.19
CA ASP A 65 -0.22 3.80 -5.60
C ASP A 65 -0.78 5.02 -6.35
N ASP A 66 -2.02 5.40 -6.08
CA ASP A 66 -2.65 6.59 -6.68
C ASP A 66 -2.07 7.89 -6.13
N GLU A 67 -1.87 8.00 -4.82
CA GLU A 67 -1.32 9.21 -4.20
C GLU A 67 0.14 9.43 -4.61
N ILE A 68 0.95 8.37 -4.73
CA ILE A 68 2.31 8.45 -5.29
C ILE A 68 2.27 8.97 -6.71
N ARG A 69 1.39 8.44 -7.57
CA ARG A 69 1.26 8.88 -8.95
C ARG A 69 0.92 10.37 -9.05
N ARG A 70 -0.03 10.84 -8.23
CA ARG A 70 -0.41 12.26 -8.16
C ARG A 70 0.76 13.14 -7.68
N ALA A 71 1.44 12.70 -6.63
CA ALA A 71 2.59 13.42 -6.08
C ALA A 71 3.77 13.45 -7.07
N GLU A 72 4.01 12.37 -7.80
CA GLU A 72 5.04 12.31 -8.85
C GLU A 72 4.77 13.28 -10.00
N VAL A 73 3.52 13.38 -10.44
CA VAL A 73 3.13 14.35 -11.48
C VAL A 73 3.37 15.78 -10.98
N ALA A 74 2.92 16.11 -9.78
CA ALA A 74 3.13 17.42 -9.19
C ALA A 74 4.62 17.76 -9.02
N ALA A 75 5.42 16.81 -8.50
CA ALA A 75 6.85 16.98 -8.33
C ALA A 75 7.59 17.18 -9.68
N ARG A 76 7.17 16.47 -10.73
CA ARG A 76 7.74 16.61 -12.08
C ARG A 76 7.49 17.98 -12.66
N VAL A 77 6.28 18.51 -12.53
CA VAL A 77 5.93 19.85 -13.00
C VAL A 77 6.77 20.91 -12.27
N LEU A 78 6.85 20.85 -10.95
CA LEU A 78 7.67 21.78 -10.15
C LEU A 78 9.15 21.67 -10.49
N TRP A 79 9.66 20.45 -10.69
CA TRP A 79 11.06 20.22 -11.06
C TRP A 79 11.40 20.79 -12.45
N SER A 80 10.49 20.67 -13.43
CA SER A 80 10.66 21.28 -14.74
C SER A 80 10.74 22.80 -14.64
N ALA A 81 9.81 23.42 -13.90
CA ALA A 81 9.83 24.86 -13.67
C ALA A 81 11.12 25.33 -12.94
N TYR A 82 11.62 24.52 -11.99
CA TYR A 82 12.88 24.81 -11.31
C TYR A 82 14.09 24.80 -12.27
N LYS A 83 14.16 23.83 -13.18
CA LYS A 83 15.22 23.80 -14.21
C LYS A 83 15.18 25.04 -15.08
N ASP A 84 14.00 25.49 -15.47
CA ASP A 84 13.85 26.68 -16.30
C ASP A 84 14.33 27.94 -15.56
N VAL A 85 14.03 28.05 -14.26
CA VAL A 85 14.52 29.14 -13.40
C VAL A 85 16.05 29.12 -13.31
N ILE A 86 16.67 27.96 -13.11
CA ILE A 86 18.14 27.82 -13.05
C ILE A 86 18.77 28.18 -14.39
N TYR A 87 18.22 27.70 -15.50
CA TYR A 87 18.73 27.99 -16.84
C TYR A 87 18.68 29.50 -17.15
N ASN A 88 17.55 30.13 -16.89
CA ASN A 88 17.39 31.58 -17.12
C ASN A 88 18.33 32.40 -16.20
N SER A 89 18.46 32.02 -14.93
CA SER A 89 19.40 32.65 -13.99
C SER A 89 20.85 32.59 -14.50
N GLN A 90 21.28 31.48 -15.05
CA GLN A 90 22.62 31.33 -15.61
C GLN A 90 22.83 32.22 -16.85
N ASN A 91 21.82 32.33 -17.68
CA ASN A 91 21.90 33.14 -18.92
C ASN A 91 21.80 34.64 -18.64
N ASP A 92 20.96 35.05 -17.71
CA ASP A 92 20.69 36.45 -17.39
C ASP A 92 21.63 37.00 -16.31
N GLY A 93 22.48 36.17 -15.71
CA GLY A 93 23.38 36.53 -14.64
C GLY A 93 22.67 36.90 -13.33
N ILE A 94 21.39 36.51 -13.17
CA ILE A 94 20.62 36.77 -11.97
C ILE A 94 20.75 35.56 -11.03
N PRO A 95 21.30 35.72 -9.82
CA PRO A 95 21.46 34.60 -8.90
C PRO A 95 20.11 34.10 -8.41
N VAL A 96 19.96 32.76 -8.35
CA VAL A 96 18.78 32.12 -7.75
C VAL A 96 18.92 32.16 -6.22
N ASP A 97 17.91 32.69 -5.55
CA ASP A 97 17.84 32.67 -4.09
C ASP A 97 17.48 31.25 -3.61
N PRO A 98 18.40 30.51 -2.95
CA PRO A 98 18.15 29.16 -2.47
C PRO A 98 17.13 29.10 -1.34
N THR A 99 16.80 30.24 -0.73
CA THR A 99 15.79 30.34 0.35
C THR A 99 14.39 30.67 -0.15
N SER A 100 14.21 30.81 -1.48
CA SER A 100 12.92 31.15 -2.05
C SER A 100 11.86 30.12 -1.71
N ALA A 101 10.62 30.58 -1.47
CA ALA A 101 9.48 29.70 -1.19
C ALA A 101 9.22 28.70 -2.33
N PHE A 102 9.53 29.08 -3.58
CA PHE A 102 9.40 28.22 -4.74
C PHE A 102 10.37 27.03 -4.66
N ILE A 103 11.66 27.26 -4.40
CA ILE A 103 12.66 26.20 -4.27
C ILE A 103 12.29 25.25 -3.13
N THR A 104 11.87 25.79 -1.99
CA THR A 104 11.39 24.99 -0.87
C THR A 104 10.22 24.09 -1.29
N ARG A 105 9.28 24.58 -2.10
CA ARG A 105 8.16 23.76 -2.62
C ARG A 105 8.62 22.62 -3.52
N VAL A 106 9.60 22.86 -4.38
CA VAL A 106 10.17 21.83 -5.28
C VAL A 106 10.74 20.67 -4.47
N PHE A 107 11.58 20.96 -3.49
CA PHE A 107 12.18 19.91 -2.66
C PHE A 107 11.16 19.20 -1.77
N LYS A 108 10.23 19.92 -1.17
CA LYS A 108 9.13 19.32 -0.39
C LYS A 108 8.26 18.38 -1.23
N ALA A 109 8.01 18.71 -2.49
CA ALA A 109 7.25 17.84 -3.38
C ALA A 109 7.97 16.51 -3.66
N ARG A 110 9.29 16.54 -3.82
CA ARG A 110 10.10 15.33 -3.98
C ARG A 110 10.14 14.50 -2.69
N ASP A 111 10.38 15.15 -1.56
CA ASP A 111 10.38 14.48 -0.25
C ASP A 111 9.03 13.81 0.06
N LEU A 112 7.92 14.40 -0.39
CA LEU A 112 6.59 13.83 -0.24
C LEU A 112 6.46 12.52 -1.03
N VAL A 113 6.95 12.48 -2.27
CA VAL A 113 6.97 11.26 -3.08
C VAL A 113 7.75 10.16 -2.39
N ASP A 114 8.95 10.48 -1.91
CA ASP A 114 9.84 9.51 -1.24
C ASP A 114 9.20 8.98 0.05
N ARG A 115 8.55 9.85 0.81
CA ARG A 115 7.80 9.48 2.02
C ARG A 115 6.65 8.52 1.71
N TYR A 116 5.86 8.80 0.70
CA TYR A 116 4.74 7.95 0.30
C TYR A 116 5.23 6.59 -0.20
N LYS A 117 6.32 6.56 -0.97
CA LYS A 117 6.97 5.31 -1.41
C LYS A 117 7.46 4.48 -0.22
N ALA A 118 8.08 5.11 0.77
CA ALA A 118 8.53 4.43 1.99
C ALA A 118 7.36 3.86 2.80
N GLN A 119 6.29 4.60 2.98
CA GLN A 119 5.09 4.14 3.67
C GLN A 119 4.42 2.97 2.95
N ARG A 120 4.31 3.03 1.61
CA ARG A 120 3.82 1.91 0.79
C ARG A 120 4.70 0.67 0.93
N ALA A 121 6.02 0.85 0.90
CA ALA A 121 6.97 -0.26 1.08
C ALA A 121 6.82 -0.92 2.45
N SER A 122 6.59 -0.15 3.49
CA SER A 122 6.30 -0.66 4.83
C SER A 122 5.02 -1.51 4.86
N LEU A 123 3.93 -1.04 4.24
CA LEU A 123 2.69 -1.83 4.14
C LEU A 123 2.88 -3.13 3.35
N ARG A 124 3.63 -3.10 2.26
CA ARG A 124 3.96 -4.30 1.49
C ARG A 124 4.78 -5.30 2.30
N THR A 125 5.70 -4.82 3.13
CA THR A 125 6.48 -5.68 4.04
C THR A 125 5.59 -6.28 5.10
N GLN A 126 4.72 -5.51 5.74
CA GLN A 126 3.77 -6.00 6.72
C GLN A 126 2.84 -7.07 6.13
N LEU A 127 2.31 -6.84 4.92
CA LEU A 127 1.49 -7.82 4.23
C LEU A 127 2.26 -9.12 3.94
N ARG A 128 3.51 -9.00 3.48
CA ARG A 128 4.36 -10.16 3.20
C ARG A 128 4.64 -10.98 4.46
N GLU A 129 4.94 -10.33 5.56
CA GLU A 129 5.16 -10.97 6.86
C GLU A 129 3.88 -11.65 7.37
N TYR A 130 2.73 -10.99 7.23
CA TYR A 130 1.44 -11.54 7.58
C TYR A 130 1.12 -12.82 6.77
N LEU A 131 1.33 -12.78 5.46
CA LEU A 131 1.15 -13.94 4.57
C LEU A 131 2.09 -15.09 4.93
N LYS A 132 3.36 -14.80 5.21
CA LYS A 132 4.35 -15.80 5.62
C LYS A 132 3.99 -16.46 6.94
N ASN A 133 3.50 -15.70 7.91
CA ASN A 133 3.06 -16.23 9.20
C ASN A 133 1.79 -17.07 9.04
N HIS A 134 0.86 -16.65 8.21
CA HIS A 134 -0.34 -17.41 7.90
C HIS A 134 -0.02 -18.75 7.21
N GLU A 135 0.89 -18.77 6.22
CA GLU A 135 1.33 -19.99 5.56
C GLU A 135 1.96 -21.00 6.52
N LYS A 136 2.81 -20.53 7.45
CA LYS A 136 3.36 -21.39 8.51
C LYS A 136 2.28 -22.00 9.39
N CYS A 137 1.22 -21.25 9.73
CA CYS A 137 0.10 -21.79 10.46
C CYS A 137 -0.64 -22.86 9.68
N LEU A 138 -0.87 -22.68 8.38
CA LEU A 138 -1.50 -23.66 7.51
C LEU A 138 -0.66 -24.94 7.39
N GLU A 139 0.64 -24.82 7.21
CA GLU A 139 1.57 -25.96 7.17
C GLU A 139 1.51 -26.77 8.45
N SER A 140 1.49 -26.10 9.61
CA SER A 140 1.37 -26.76 10.91
C SER A 140 0.05 -27.53 11.08
N ILE A 141 -1.07 -26.95 10.65
CA ILE A 141 -2.39 -27.58 10.71
C ILE A 141 -2.45 -28.77 9.74
N ARG A 142 -1.92 -28.65 8.53
CA ARG A 142 -1.85 -29.76 7.56
C ARG A 142 -1.02 -30.93 8.10
N ALA A 143 0.10 -30.64 8.77
CA ALA A 143 0.95 -31.66 9.38
C ALA A 143 0.23 -32.41 10.54
N GLN A 144 -0.50 -31.68 11.42
CA GLN A 144 -1.28 -32.29 12.49
C GLN A 144 -2.38 -33.23 11.97
N ARG A 145 -3.12 -32.81 10.93
CA ARG A 145 -4.15 -33.68 10.31
C ARG A 145 -3.58 -34.94 9.68
N LYS A 146 -2.39 -34.84 9.12
CA LYS A 146 -1.73 -36.00 8.51
C LYS A 146 -1.39 -37.05 9.56
N THR A 147 -0.85 -36.65 10.70
CA THR A 147 -0.59 -37.54 11.84
C THR A 147 -1.86 -38.14 12.43
N GLU A 148 -2.92 -37.36 12.64
CA GLU A 148 -4.19 -37.85 13.14
C GLU A 148 -4.86 -38.87 12.23
N ASN A 149 -4.69 -38.74 10.91
CA ASN A 149 -5.23 -39.70 9.93
C ASN A 149 -4.40 -40.97 9.85
N GLU A 150 -3.10 -40.91 10.05
CA GLU A 150 -2.21 -42.07 10.13
C GLU A 150 -2.49 -42.87 11.40
N ASP A 151 -2.72 -42.24 12.53
CA ASP A 151 -3.06 -42.90 13.81
C ASP A 151 -4.44 -43.57 13.80
N LYS A 152 -5.40 -43.10 12.98
CA LYS A 152 -6.74 -43.70 12.84
C LYS A 152 -6.77 -44.92 11.91
N ASN A 153 -5.73 -45.12 11.13
CA ASN A 153 -5.62 -46.25 10.18
C ASN A 153 -4.74 -47.37 10.71
N VAL A 154 -4.29 -47.32 11.94
CA VAL A 154 -3.61 -48.35 12.70
C VAL A 154 -4.57 -48.98 13.71
#